data_625b621b0569d56a0fbfd9d80b20de8a
#
_entry.id   625b621b0569d56a0fbfd9d80b20de8a
#
_cell.length_a   1.000
_cell.length_b   1.000
_cell.length_c   1.000
_cell.angle_alpha   90.00
_cell.angle_beta   90.00
_cell.angle_gamma   90.00
#
_symmetry.space_group_name_H-M   'P 1'
#
loop_
_entity.id
_entity.type
_entity.pdbx_description
1 polymer ?
#
loop_
_entity_poly.entity_id
_entity_poly.type
_entity_poly.pdbx_seq_one_letter_code
_entity_poly.pdbx_strand_id
1 'polypeptide(L)'
;MNKQDKKQNIYVTDDKTKIDFDMVYEFTTKHSFSKGISRAKFDVAMINSWCFGIFVDDQQVGFTRLITDYATFAWFRDVFILPKYRNQGYALILMQYVIGKIKEKDFKRVMLGTLDKHNLFKKIGLSELKNPEWFMEYQIFDDYATESKW
;
A
#
# COMPACT_ATOMS: atom_id res chain seq x y z
N MET A 1 36.54 -20.24 -1.73
CA MET A 1 36.28 -18.88 -2.23
C MET A 1 35.12 -18.31 -1.47
N ASN A 2 35.36 -17.32 -0.62
CA ASN A 2 34.33 -16.63 0.12
C ASN A 2 33.46 -15.84 -0.87
N LYS A 3 32.22 -16.29 -1.12
CA LYS A 3 31.16 -15.39 -1.56
C LYS A 3 30.93 -14.44 -0.39
N GLN A 4 31.49 -13.25 -0.46
CA GLN A 4 31.02 -12.17 0.39
C GLN A 4 29.55 -12.04 0.13
N ASP A 5 28.72 -12.38 1.12
CA ASP A 5 27.30 -12.08 1.10
C ASP A 5 27.15 -10.56 0.96
N LYS A 6 26.90 -10.11 -0.27
CA LYS A 6 26.69 -8.71 -0.55
C LYS A 6 25.38 -8.34 0.17
N LYS A 7 25.51 -7.64 1.28
CA LYS A 7 24.36 -7.21 2.08
C LYS A 7 23.42 -6.41 1.18
N GLN A 8 22.19 -6.88 1.01
CA GLN A 8 21.17 -6.19 0.24
C GLN A 8 20.87 -4.83 0.87
N ASN A 9 20.75 -3.79 0.05
CA ASN A 9 20.30 -2.48 0.46
C ASN A 9 18.79 -2.42 0.36
N ILE A 10 18.10 -2.40 1.50
CA ILE A 10 16.63 -2.35 1.58
C ILE A 10 16.23 -1.01 2.17
N TYR A 11 15.39 -0.26 1.47
CA TYR A 11 14.86 1.01 1.98
C TYR A 11 13.44 1.27 1.50
N VAL A 12 12.73 2.09 2.26
CA VAL A 12 11.39 2.61 1.93
C VAL A 12 11.48 4.11 1.76
N THR A 13 10.79 4.64 0.77
CA THR A 13 10.72 6.09 0.53
C THR A 13 9.32 6.53 0.18
N ASP A 14 8.97 7.75 0.58
CA ASP A 14 7.75 8.48 0.16
C ASP A 14 8.06 9.57 -0.88
N ASP A 15 9.28 9.60 -1.38
CA ASP A 15 9.65 10.48 -2.50
C ASP A 15 9.00 9.99 -3.80
N LYS A 16 7.92 10.66 -4.22
CA LYS A 16 7.17 10.31 -5.43
C LYS A 16 8.01 10.32 -6.69
N THR A 17 9.11 11.07 -6.74
CA THR A 17 10.01 11.12 -7.91
C THR A 17 10.77 9.82 -8.12
N LYS A 18 10.90 9.00 -7.08
CA LYS A 18 11.58 7.69 -7.13
C LYS A 18 10.63 6.53 -7.38
N ILE A 19 9.34 6.71 -7.13
CA ILE A 19 8.35 5.64 -7.27
C ILE A 19 8.02 5.42 -8.75
N ASP A 20 8.12 4.17 -9.19
CA ASP A 20 7.72 3.75 -10.53
C ASP A 20 6.19 3.55 -10.58
N PHE A 21 5.47 4.62 -10.89
CA PHE A 21 4.01 4.58 -10.99
C PHE A 21 3.51 3.79 -12.20
N ASP A 22 4.31 3.59 -13.22
CA ASP A 22 3.93 2.72 -14.34
C ASP A 22 3.87 1.26 -13.87
N MET A 23 4.87 0.80 -13.12
CA MET A 23 4.85 -0.53 -12.51
C MET A 23 3.68 -0.67 -11.52
N VAL A 24 3.44 0.33 -10.68
CA VAL A 24 2.32 0.32 -9.73
C VAL A 24 0.98 0.22 -10.47
N TYR A 25 0.78 0.99 -11.53
CA TYR A 25 -0.43 0.92 -12.35
C TYR A 25 -0.61 -0.46 -13.00
N GLU A 26 0.44 -0.98 -13.63
CA GLU A 26 0.43 -2.31 -14.25
C GLU A 26 0.03 -3.41 -13.26
N PHE A 27 0.49 -3.32 -12.02
CA PHE A 27 0.12 -4.27 -10.98
C PHE A 27 -1.32 -4.07 -10.50
N THR A 28 -1.68 -2.85 -10.10
CA THR A 28 -2.96 -2.57 -9.44
C THR A 28 -4.16 -2.72 -10.36
N THR A 29 -4.02 -2.38 -11.67
CA THR A 29 -5.10 -2.55 -12.64
C THR A 29 -5.42 -4.02 -12.95
N LYS A 30 -4.50 -4.93 -12.63
CA LYS A 30 -4.69 -6.38 -12.82
C LYS A 30 -5.11 -7.12 -11.54
N HIS A 31 -4.90 -6.50 -10.39
CA HIS A 31 -5.03 -7.16 -9.09
C HIS A 31 -5.83 -6.32 -8.09
N SER A 32 -6.31 -6.99 -7.04
CA SER A 32 -6.95 -6.39 -5.87
C SER A 32 -8.21 -5.53 -6.15
N PHE A 33 -8.54 -4.68 -5.21
CA PHE A 33 -9.70 -3.79 -5.26
C PHE A 33 -9.64 -2.71 -6.35
N SER A 34 -8.51 -2.55 -7.02
CA SER A 34 -8.31 -1.58 -8.10
C SER A 34 -8.32 -2.20 -9.49
N LYS A 35 -8.68 -3.48 -9.60
CA LYS A 35 -8.73 -4.18 -10.89
C LYS A 35 -9.60 -3.44 -11.90
N GLY A 36 -9.01 -3.17 -13.08
CA GLY A 36 -9.68 -2.48 -14.18
C GLY A 36 -9.71 -0.95 -14.05
N ILE A 37 -9.07 -0.36 -13.04
CA ILE A 37 -9.00 1.10 -12.90
C ILE A 37 -8.34 1.72 -14.14
N SER A 38 -8.91 2.83 -14.66
CA SER A 38 -8.30 3.56 -15.77
C SER A 38 -7.03 4.30 -15.32
N ARG A 39 -6.10 4.54 -16.25
CA ARG A 39 -4.88 5.29 -15.94
C ARG A 39 -5.19 6.70 -15.43
N ALA A 40 -6.14 7.39 -16.04
CA ALA A 40 -6.51 8.74 -15.63
C ALA A 40 -7.03 8.79 -14.18
N LYS A 41 -7.88 7.85 -13.79
CA LYS A 41 -8.38 7.75 -12.42
C LYS A 41 -7.27 7.35 -11.44
N PHE A 42 -6.40 6.43 -11.83
CA PHE A 42 -5.23 6.04 -11.05
C PHE A 42 -4.31 7.23 -10.78
N ASP A 43 -3.98 8.03 -11.79
CA ASP A 43 -3.10 9.19 -11.64
C ASP A 43 -3.66 10.21 -10.63
N VAL A 44 -4.96 10.51 -10.68
CA VAL A 44 -5.62 11.37 -9.70
C VAL A 44 -5.52 10.78 -8.29
N ALA A 45 -5.74 9.48 -8.15
CA ALA A 45 -5.64 8.81 -6.85
C ALA A 45 -4.22 8.89 -6.27
N MET A 46 -3.19 8.71 -7.09
CA MET A 46 -1.79 8.77 -6.66
C MET A 46 -1.35 10.17 -6.27
N ILE A 47 -1.76 11.19 -7.03
CA ILE A 47 -1.48 12.61 -6.71
C ILE A 47 -2.04 12.98 -5.34
N ASN A 48 -3.23 12.49 -4.99
CA ASN A 48 -3.94 12.81 -3.75
C ASN A 48 -3.68 11.83 -2.60
N SER A 49 -2.73 10.93 -2.75
CA SER A 49 -2.36 9.96 -1.72
C SER A 49 -0.94 10.17 -1.22
N TRP A 50 -0.68 9.71 -0.02
CA TRP A 50 0.68 9.57 0.50
C TRP A 50 1.22 8.21 0.10
N CYS A 51 2.14 8.20 -0.85
CA CYS A 51 2.64 6.99 -1.50
C CYS A 51 3.99 6.57 -0.94
N PHE A 52 4.21 5.26 -0.83
CA PHE A 52 5.45 4.65 -0.34
C PHE A 52 5.88 3.53 -1.27
N GLY A 53 7.14 3.51 -1.63
CA GLY A 53 7.77 2.42 -2.35
C GLY A 53 8.84 1.74 -1.50
N ILE A 54 8.93 0.42 -1.58
CA ILE A 54 10.03 -0.36 -1.01
C ILE A 54 10.98 -0.82 -2.12
N PHE A 55 12.27 -0.68 -1.87
CA PHE A 55 13.36 -0.93 -2.81
C PHE A 55 14.36 -1.92 -2.24
N VAL A 56 14.86 -2.78 -3.11
CA VAL A 56 15.98 -3.69 -2.83
C VAL A 56 17.03 -3.46 -3.91
N ASP A 57 18.22 -3.04 -3.50
CA ASP A 57 19.32 -2.67 -4.42
C ASP A 57 18.85 -1.72 -5.55
N ASP A 58 18.14 -0.65 -5.16
CA ASP A 58 17.55 0.36 -6.03
C ASP A 58 16.45 -0.13 -7.00
N GLN A 59 16.04 -1.40 -6.90
CA GLN A 59 14.90 -1.93 -7.62
C GLN A 59 13.65 -1.83 -6.76
N GLN A 60 12.61 -1.16 -7.24
CA GLN A 60 11.32 -1.15 -6.54
C GLN A 60 10.66 -2.53 -6.58
N VAL A 61 10.33 -3.05 -5.40
CA VAL A 61 9.77 -4.41 -5.25
C VAL A 61 8.37 -4.42 -4.66
N GLY A 62 7.88 -3.28 -4.21
CA GLY A 62 6.54 -3.17 -3.64
C GLY A 62 6.08 -1.73 -3.45
N PHE A 63 4.84 -1.59 -2.98
CA PHE A 63 4.17 -0.31 -2.87
C PHE A 63 3.06 -0.36 -1.83
N THR A 64 2.73 0.79 -1.29
CA THR A 64 1.45 1.09 -0.62
C THR A 64 1.15 2.57 -0.69
N ARG A 65 -0.10 2.94 -0.51
CA ARG A 65 -0.51 4.33 -0.34
C ARG A 65 -1.47 4.49 0.83
N LEU A 66 -1.49 5.69 1.35
CA LEU A 66 -2.47 6.11 2.34
C LEU A 66 -3.39 7.16 1.71
N ILE A 67 -4.69 6.93 1.83
CA ILE A 67 -5.68 7.99 1.66
C ILE A 67 -5.74 8.70 3.00
N THR A 68 -5.41 9.99 3.04
CA THR A 68 -5.19 10.69 4.31
C THR A 68 -5.36 12.19 4.18
N ASP A 69 -5.75 12.83 5.29
CA ASP A 69 -5.70 14.27 5.47
C ASP A 69 -4.32 14.77 5.95
N TYR A 70 -3.35 13.87 6.10
CA TYR A 70 -2.00 14.12 6.62
C TYR A 70 -1.94 14.60 8.09
N ALA A 71 -3.03 14.51 8.83
CA ALA A 71 -3.12 15.02 10.19
C ALA A 71 -3.82 14.08 11.18
N THR A 72 -4.96 13.52 10.81
CA THR A 72 -5.82 12.84 11.78
C THR A 72 -6.08 11.38 11.48
N PHE A 73 -6.13 11.00 10.20
CA PHE A 73 -6.62 9.73 9.73
C PHE A 73 -5.90 9.25 8.48
N ALA A 74 -5.74 7.94 8.37
CA ALA A 74 -5.28 7.30 7.14
C ALA A 74 -6.03 6.00 6.86
N TRP A 75 -6.23 5.71 5.57
CA TRP A 75 -6.72 4.44 5.06
C TRP A 75 -5.67 3.81 4.16
N PHE A 76 -5.18 2.62 4.51
CA PHE A 76 -4.26 1.86 3.65
C PHE A 76 -4.95 1.36 2.39
N ARG A 77 -4.28 1.55 1.26
CA ARG A 77 -4.70 1.02 -0.05
C ARG A 77 -3.52 0.48 -0.83
N ASP A 78 -3.82 -0.45 -1.73
CA ASP A 78 -2.89 -0.95 -2.74
C ASP A 78 -1.56 -1.46 -2.14
N VAL A 79 -1.64 -2.22 -1.04
CA VAL A 79 -0.48 -2.86 -0.43
C VAL A 79 -0.09 -4.07 -1.25
N PHE A 80 1.10 -4.06 -1.83
CA PHE A 80 1.61 -5.24 -2.52
C PHE A 80 3.14 -5.34 -2.52
N ILE A 81 3.61 -6.58 -2.64
CA ILE A 81 4.97 -6.93 -3.03
C ILE A 81 4.88 -7.69 -4.35
N LEU A 82 5.73 -7.37 -5.31
CA LEU A 82 5.78 -8.09 -6.58
C LEU A 82 6.00 -9.60 -6.34
N PRO A 83 5.33 -10.49 -7.08
CA PRO A 83 5.35 -11.92 -6.81
C PRO A 83 6.75 -12.52 -6.64
N LYS A 84 7.69 -12.08 -7.47
CA LYS A 84 9.10 -12.53 -7.43
C LYS A 84 9.80 -12.25 -6.10
N TYR A 85 9.35 -11.26 -5.33
CA TYR A 85 9.98 -10.80 -4.09
C TYR A 85 9.20 -11.17 -2.83
N ARG A 86 8.13 -11.95 -2.96
CA ARG A 86 7.30 -12.36 -1.82
C ARG A 86 7.99 -13.38 -0.93
N ASN A 87 7.47 -13.54 0.30
CA ASN A 87 7.95 -14.47 1.31
C ASN A 87 9.39 -14.18 1.78
N GLN A 88 9.82 -12.92 1.72
CA GLN A 88 11.14 -12.45 2.15
C GLN A 88 11.07 -11.36 3.23
N GLY A 89 9.86 -11.08 3.75
CA GLY A 89 9.65 -10.10 4.82
C GLY A 89 9.52 -8.65 4.35
N TYR A 90 9.50 -8.36 3.07
CA TYR A 90 9.46 -6.99 2.56
C TYR A 90 8.14 -6.27 2.86
N ALA A 91 7.01 -6.97 2.85
CA ALA A 91 5.73 -6.38 3.22
C ALA A 91 5.74 -5.88 4.67
N LEU A 92 6.32 -6.65 5.58
CA LEU A 92 6.45 -6.26 6.99
C LEU A 92 7.34 -5.01 7.15
N ILE A 93 8.48 -4.97 6.46
CA ILE A 93 9.39 -3.82 6.46
C ILE A 93 8.67 -2.56 5.96
N LEU A 94 7.97 -2.66 4.82
CA LEU A 94 7.20 -1.57 4.24
C LEU A 94 6.16 -1.04 5.23
N MET A 95 5.35 -1.93 5.79
CA MET A 95 4.25 -1.55 6.67
C MET A 95 4.74 -0.99 8.01
N GLN A 96 5.82 -1.52 8.58
CA GLN A 96 6.44 -0.98 9.79
C GLN A 96 6.96 0.44 9.57
N TYR A 97 7.57 0.71 8.43
CA TYR A 97 8.01 2.06 8.07
C TYR A 97 6.84 3.04 8.00
N VAL A 98 5.76 2.65 7.31
CA VAL A 98 4.57 3.51 7.15
C VAL A 98 3.90 3.78 8.50
N ILE A 99 3.73 2.76 9.34
CA ILE A 99 3.19 2.93 10.70
C ILE A 99 4.10 3.86 11.53
N GLY A 100 5.41 3.76 11.39
CA GLY A 100 6.36 4.68 12.03
C GLY A 100 6.10 6.13 11.63
N LYS A 101 5.89 6.40 10.33
CA LYS A 101 5.56 7.75 9.82
C LYS A 101 4.22 8.26 10.35
N ILE A 102 3.21 7.41 10.44
CA ILE A 102 1.90 7.73 11.01
C ILE A 102 2.04 8.11 12.49
N LYS A 103 2.82 7.36 13.26
CA LYS A 103 3.09 7.66 14.68
C LYS A 103 3.84 8.97 14.87
N GLU A 104 4.85 9.26 14.04
CA GLU A 104 5.58 10.53 14.07
C GLU A 104 4.67 11.75 13.87
N LYS A 105 3.61 11.61 13.07
CA LYS A 105 2.62 12.65 12.80
C LYS A 105 1.43 12.64 13.77
N ASP A 106 1.41 11.72 14.71
CA ASP A 106 0.40 11.62 15.77
C ASP A 106 -1.05 11.49 15.23
N PHE A 107 -1.26 10.68 14.20
CA PHE A 107 -2.60 10.39 13.69
C PHE A 107 -3.43 9.65 14.73
N LYS A 108 -4.68 10.02 14.87
CA LYS A 108 -5.60 9.34 15.77
C LYS A 108 -5.90 7.90 15.36
N ARG A 109 -6.01 7.63 14.05
CA ARG A 109 -6.44 6.33 13.55
C ARG A 109 -5.89 6.04 12.16
N VAL A 110 -5.59 4.78 11.95
CA VAL A 110 -5.36 4.21 10.62
C VAL A 110 -6.24 2.97 10.45
N MET A 111 -6.80 2.80 9.28
CA MET A 111 -7.68 1.68 8.95
C MET A 111 -7.32 1.05 7.61
N LEU A 112 -7.80 -0.16 7.38
CA LEU A 112 -7.72 -0.86 6.10
C LEU A 112 -8.82 -1.91 5.98
N GLY A 113 -9.06 -2.34 4.76
CA GLY A 113 -9.82 -3.55 4.46
C GLY A 113 -8.91 -4.59 3.81
N THR A 114 -9.04 -5.84 4.21
CA THR A 114 -8.31 -6.97 3.63
C THR A 114 -9.18 -8.22 3.60
N LEU A 115 -9.00 -9.04 2.57
CA LEU A 115 -9.69 -10.32 2.47
C LEU A 115 -8.96 -11.44 3.23
N ASP A 116 -7.63 -11.44 3.20
CA ASP A 116 -6.83 -12.60 3.60
C ASP A 116 -5.50 -12.26 4.29
N LYS A 117 -5.19 -10.98 4.53
CA LYS A 117 -3.91 -10.53 5.09
C LYS A 117 -3.96 -10.08 6.55
N HIS A 118 -4.98 -10.46 7.28
CA HIS A 118 -5.17 -10.07 8.69
C HIS A 118 -3.94 -10.35 9.54
N ASN A 119 -3.29 -11.51 9.37
CA ASN A 119 -2.11 -11.87 10.16
C ASN A 119 -0.91 -10.94 9.92
N LEU A 120 -0.71 -10.48 8.68
CA LEU A 120 0.33 -9.50 8.36
C LEU A 120 0.09 -8.19 9.10
N PHE A 121 -1.13 -7.68 9.03
CA PHE A 121 -1.48 -6.40 9.64
C PHE A 121 -1.52 -6.45 11.16
N LYS A 122 -1.88 -7.58 11.76
CA LYS A 122 -1.77 -7.80 13.21
C LYS A 122 -0.33 -7.69 13.71
N LYS A 123 0.66 -8.15 12.92
CA LYS A 123 2.08 -8.05 13.27
C LYS A 123 2.59 -6.62 13.40
N ILE A 124 1.94 -5.67 12.75
CA ILE A 124 2.29 -4.25 12.84
C ILE A 124 1.38 -3.44 13.76
N GLY A 125 0.51 -4.10 14.51
CA GLY A 125 -0.30 -3.52 15.56
C GLY A 125 -1.74 -3.18 15.17
N LEU A 126 -2.20 -3.53 13.96
CA LEU A 126 -3.60 -3.41 13.62
C LEU A 126 -4.41 -4.53 14.30
N SER A 127 -5.65 -4.23 14.61
CA SER A 127 -6.59 -5.17 15.21
C SER A 127 -7.94 -5.08 14.51
N GLU A 128 -8.82 -6.00 14.81
CA GLU A 128 -10.22 -5.88 14.44
C GLU A 128 -10.81 -4.58 15.00
N LEU A 129 -11.83 -4.05 14.32
CA LEU A 129 -12.50 -2.83 14.76
C LEU A 129 -13.07 -3.04 16.18
N LYS A 130 -12.82 -2.08 17.06
CA LYS A 130 -13.37 -2.11 18.41
C LYS A 130 -14.90 -2.05 18.42
N ASN A 131 -15.48 -1.26 17.52
CA ASN A 131 -16.93 -1.06 17.39
C ASN A 131 -17.30 -1.15 15.90
N PRO A 132 -17.32 -2.35 15.30
CA PRO A 132 -17.60 -2.51 13.89
C PRO A 132 -18.99 -1.97 13.49
N GLU A 133 -19.96 -1.99 14.40
CA GLU A 133 -21.32 -1.49 14.22
C GLU A 133 -21.41 0.03 14.04
N TRP A 134 -20.33 0.77 14.26
CA TRP A 134 -20.30 2.22 14.03
C TRP A 134 -20.01 2.60 12.59
N PHE A 135 -19.63 1.63 11.77
CA PHE A 135 -19.17 1.88 10.41
C PHE A 135 -20.25 1.52 9.40
N MET A 136 -20.43 2.38 8.41
CA MET A 136 -21.35 2.21 7.31
C MET A 136 -20.62 2.49 6.00
N GLU A 137 -21.05 1.85 4.93
CA GLU A 137 -20.56 2.12 3.57
C GLU A 137 -21.71 2.45 2.62
N TYR A 138 -21.40 3.22 1.59
CA TYR A 138 -22.19 3.37 0.39
C TYR A 138 -21.32 3.01 -0.79
N GLN A 139 -21.52 1.83 -1.34
CA GLN A 139 -20.76 1.33 -2.48
C GLN A 139 -21.51 1.65 -3.77
N ILE A 140 -20.84 2.37 -4.68
CA ILE A 140 -21.47 2.82 -5.93
C ILE A 140 -21.41 1.73 -6.99
N PHE A 141 -20.29 0.96 -7.03
CA PHE A 141 -20.12 -0.18 -7.92
C PHE A 141 -19.13 -1.19 -7.30
N ASP A 142 -19.16 -2.41 -7.80
CA ASP A 142 -18.33 -3.49 -7.25
C ASP A 142 -16.92 -3.54 -7.89
N ASP A 143 -16.80 -3.29 -9.19
CA ASP A 143 -15.59 -3.52 -9.96
C ASP A 143 -15.43 -2.46 -11.06
N TYR A 144 -14.23 -1.86 -11.17
CA TYR A 144 -13.90 -0.91 -12.25
C TYR A 144 -14.03 -1.54 -13.65
N ALA A 145 -13.82 -2.85 -13.77
CA ALA A 145 -13.91 -3.55 -15.05
C ALA A 145 -15.35 -3.58 -15.61
N THR A 146 -16.37 -3.46 -14.76
CA THR A 146 -17.79 -3.43 -15.16
C THR A 146 -18.30 -2.03 -15.43
N GLU A 147 -17.56 -0.99 -15.06
CA GLU A 147 -17.94 0.42 -15.10
C GLU A 147 -17.34 1.20 -16.28
N SER A 148 -16.78 0.53 -17.28
CA SER A 148 -16.12 1.16 -18.44
C SER A 148 -17.02 1.96 -19.37
N LYS A 149 -18.14 2.46 -18.87
CA LYS A 149 -19.13 3.21 -19.66
C LYS A 149 -19.14 4.73 -19.42
N TRP A 150 -18.10 5.24 -18.75
CA TRP A 150 -17.96 6.67 -18.49
C TRP A 150 -16.83 7.29 -19.25
#